data_d467c7fe9267b126cd03e87e86415b15
#
_entry.id   d467c7fe9267b126cd03e87e86415b15
#
_cell.length_a   1.000
_cell.length_b   1.000
_cell.length_c   1.000
_cell.angle_alpha   90.00
_cell.angle_beta   90.00
_cell.angle_gamma   90.00
#
_symmetry.space_group_name_H-M   'P 1'
#
loop_
_entity.id
_entity.type
_entity.pdbx_description
1 polymer ?
#
loop_
_entity_poly.entity_id
_entity_poly.type
_entity_poly.pdbx_seq_one_letter_code
_entity_poly.pdbx_strand_id
1 'polypeptide(L)'
;MTGVAVQTIDHVTVAAPSELEDAVIEWYSQVLGFERLAKPEGTSSSGAWFRAGNVQLHVTIEPAPPARVGHFGVVVDDLDGAVEQLRAAGSGIEPARTIPGRRRCYTRDPAGNTIEILSYDGVTDA
;
A
#
# COMPACT_ATOMS: atom_id res chain seq x y z
N MET A 1 -0.49 -34.19 -2.61
CA MET A 1 0.18 -33.35 -3.61
C MET A 1 0.70 -32.09 -2.98
N THR A 2 1.94 -31.72 -3.29
CA THR A 2 2.54 -30.49 -2.76
C THR A 2 2.58 -29.44 -3.86
N GLY A 3 2.36 -28.20 -3.48
CA GLY A 3 2.50 -27.08 -4.39
C GLY A 3 3.94 -26.61 -4.50
N VAL A 4 4.13 -25.48 -5.15
CA VAL A 4 5.43 -24.82 -5.21
C VAL A 4 5.79 -24.36 -3.81
N ALA A 5 7.05 -24.51 -3.42
CA ALA A 5 7.52 -24.15 -2.08
C ALA A 5 7.83 -22.64 -2.05
N VAL A 6 6.78 -21.82 -1.94
CA VAL A 6 6.91 -20.38 -1.89
C VAL A 6 7.36 -19.96 -0.49
N GLN A 7 8.38 -19.12 -0.40
CA GLN A 7 8.90 -18.65 0.87
C GLN A 7 8.21 -17.37 1.34
N THR A 8 7.97 -16.43 0.45
CA THR A 8 7.41 -15.14 0.83
C THR A 8 6.94 -14.40 -0.42
N ILE A 9 6.26 -13.30 -0.21
CA ILE A 9 5.95 -12.35 -1.28
C ILE A 9 7.10 -11.35 -1.31
N ASP A 10 7.72 -11.18 -2.48
CA ASP A 10 8.85 -10.27 -2.63
C ASP A 10 8.37 -8.81 -2.72
N HIS A 11 7.40 -8.56 -3.55
CA HIS A 11 6.90 -7.19 -3.73
C HIS A 11 5.48 -7.19 -4.25
N VAL A 12 4.84 -6.03 -4.11
CA VAL A 12 3.55 -5.73 -4.75
C VAL A 12 3.78 -4.52 -5.66
N THR A 13 3.00 -4.43 -6.72
CA THR A 13 3.14 -3.33 -7.68
C THR A 13 1.81 -2.60 -7.81
N VAL A 14 1.89 -1.26 -7.80
CA VAL A 14 0.75 -0.40 -8.12
C VAL A 14 1.11 0.40 -9.37
N ALA A 15 0.09 0.77 -10.12
CA ALA A 15 0.27 1.53 -11.36
C ALA A 15 -0.19 2.96 -11.18
N ALA A 16 0.45 3.87 -11.91
CA ALA A 16 0.04 5.27 -11.95
C ALA A 16 0.34 5.82 -13.33
N PRO A 17 -0.51 6.71 -13.85
CA PRO A 17 -0.20 7.40 -15.10
C PRO A 17 0.92 8.42 -14.87
N SER A 18 1.60 8.80 -15.95
CA SER A 18 2.79 9.65 -15.83
C SER A 18 2.48 11.00 -15.18
N GLU A 19 1.29 11.55 -15.41
CA GLU A 19 0.94 12.85 -14.84
C GLU A 19 0.74 12.80 -13.32
N LEU A 20 0.59 11.62 -12.74
CA LEU A 20 0.42 11.46 -11.30
C LEU A 20 1.65 10.84 -10.64
N GLU A 21 2.73 10.66 -11.37
CA GLU A 21 3.93 9.97 -10.87
C GLU A 21 4.45 10.61 -9.58
N ASP A 22 4.68 11.92 -9.59
CA ASP A 22 5.23 12.60 -8.43
C ASP A 22 4.28 12.54 -7.24
N ALA A 23 2.99 12.71 -7.48
CA ALA A 23 1.99 12.67 -6.41
C ALA A 23 1.92 11.30 -5.76
N VAL A 24 1.99 10.23 -6.56
CA VAL A 24 1.92 8.87 -6.03
C VAL A 24 3.19 8.53 -5.25
N ILE A 25 4.36 8.88 -5.79
CA ILE A 25 5.62 8.64 -5.11
C ILE A 25 5.66 9.37 -3.76
N GLU A 26 5.25 10.64 -3.75
CA GLU A 26 5.21 11.42 -2.52
C GLU A 26 4.24 10.83 -1.51
N TRP A 27 3.10 10.32 -1.97
CA TRP A 27 2.10 9.75 -1.08
C TRP A 27 2.65 8.52 -0.32
N TYR A 28 3.29 7.60 -1.04
CA TYR A 28 3.84 6.42 -0.38
C TYR A 28 5.00 6.78 0.55
N SER A 29 5.79 7.78 0.18
CA SER A 29 6.91 8.24 1.00
C SER A 29 6.45 9.03 2.22
N GLN A 30 5.55 9.99 2.04
CA GLN A 30 5.20 10.95 3.09
C GLN A 30 3.97 10.53 3.89
N VAL A 31 2.95 9.98 3.23
CA VAL A 31 1.70 9.63 3.92
C VAL A 31 1.83 8.25 4.56
N LEU A 32 2.26 7.24 3.80
CA LEU A 32 2.46 5.91 4.37
C LEU A 32 3.82 5.72 5.01
N GLY A 33 4.77 6.63 4.78
CA GLY A 33 6.06 6.59 5.44
C GLY A 33 6.96 5.45 4.98
N PHE A 34 6.78 4.95 3.76
CA PHE A 34 7.63 3.89 3.24
C PHE A 34 9.00 4.43 2.89
N GLU A 35 10.02 3.62 3.10
CA GLU A 35 11.40 4.01 2.81
C GLU A 35 11.68 3.87 1.32
N ARG A 36 12.19 4.94 0.69
CA ARG A 36 12.57 4.91 -0.72
C ARG A 36 13.80 4.04 -0.91
N LEU A 37 13.77 3.17 -1.90
CA LEU A 37 14.89 2.30 -2.26
C LEU A 37 15.46 2.73 -3.61
N ALA A 38 16.75 2.50 -3.79
CA ALA A 38 17.37 2.71 -5.10
C ALA A 38 16.91 1.59 -6.04
N LYS A 39 16.54 1.95 -7.26
CA LYS A 39 16.17 0.96 -8.25
C LYS A 39 17.45 0.38 -8.87
N PRO A 40 17.50 -0.94 -9.09
CA PRO A 40 18.67 -1.55 -9.73
C PRO A 40 18.88 -1.01 -11.14
N GLU A 41 20.12 -1.11 -11.63
CA GLU A 41 20.42 -0.79 -13.00
C GLU A 41 19.62 -1.70 -13.93
N GLY A 42 19.24 -1.16 -15.09
CA GLY A 42 18.46 -1.91 -16.06
C GLY A 42 16.96 -1.78 -15.89
N THR A 43 16.50 -1.17 -14.77
CA THR A 43 15.08 -0.89 -14.60
C THR A 43 14.75 0.46 -15.25
N SER A 44 13.44 0.70 -15.45
CA SER A 44 12.97 1.97 -16.01
C SER A 44 13.40 3.14 -15.14
N SER A 45 13.65 4.30 -15.78
CA SER A 45 13.95 5.53 -15.04
C SER A 45 12.71 6.10 -14.36
N SER A 46 11.50 5.69 -14.77
CA SER A 46 10.27 6.15 -14.16
C SER A 46 9.85 5.22 -13.02
N GLY A 47 8.90 5.70 -12.20
CA GLY A 47 8.41 4.94 -11.07
C GLY A 47 9.34 5.00 -9.87
N ALA A 48 9.07 4.15 -8.89
CA ALA A 48 9.84 4.14 -7.66
C ALA A 48 9.68 2.81 -6.95
N TRP A 49 10.67 2.47 -6.16
CA TRP A 49 10.64 1.29 -5.29
C TRP A 49 10.73 1.75 -3.84
N PHE A 50 9.98 1.07 -2.98
CA PHE A 50 9.92 1.36 -1.55
C PHE A 50 10.03 0.07 -0.75
N ARG A 51 10.52 0.20 0.49
CA ARG A 51 10.41 -0.86 1.49
C ARG A 51 9.12 -0.66 2.28
N ALA A 52 8.30 -1.71 2.36
CA ALA A 52 7.04 -1.70 3.07
C ALA A 52 7.06 -2.87 4.06
N GLY A 53 7.70 -2.67 5.21
CA GLY A 53 7.90 -3.76 6.16
C GLY A 53 8.86 -4.79 5.60
N ASN A 54 8.41 -6.03 5.50
CA ASN A 54 9.24 -7.13 4.99
C ASN A 54 9.02 -7.42 3.50
N VAL A 55 8.25 -6.58 2.81
CA VAL A 55 8.08 -6.69 1.36
C VAL A 55 8.40 -5.33 0.74
N GLN A 56 8.49 -5.29 -0.57
CA GLN A 56 8.69 -4.03 -1.29
C GLN A 56 7.39 -3.61 -1.96
N LEU A 57 7.26 -2.30 -2.17
CA LEU A 57 6.21 -1.74 -3.01
C LEU A 57 6.88 -1.09 -4.22
N HIS A 58 6.44 -1.45 -5.41
CA HIS A 58 6.93 -0.85 -6.64
C HIS A 58 5.83 -0.02 -7.28
N VAL A 59 6.15 1.20 -7.68
CA VAL A 59 5.26 2.06 -8.45
C VAL A 59 5.70 1.98 -9.89
N THR A 60 4.80 1.53 -10.77
CA THR A 60 5.06 1.40 -12.20
C THR A 60 4.23 2.45 -12.92
N ILE A 61 4.84 3.16 -13.86
CA ILE A 61 4.15 4.20 -14.62
C ILE A 61 3.55 3.58 -15.87
N GLU A 62 2.23 3.52 -15.90
CA GLU A 62 1.47 2.92 -16.99
C GLU A 62 0.12 3.63 -17.10
N PRO A 63 -0.46 3.70 -18.31
CA PRO A 63 -1.76 4.35 -18.48
C PRO A 63 -2.95 3.50 -18.02
N ALA A 64 -2.71 2.32 -17.43
CA ALA A 64 -3.79 1.44 -17.02
C ALA A 64 -4.60 2.04 -15.87
N PRO A 65 -5.92 1.84 -15.85
CA PRO A 65 -6.72 2.29 -14.72
C PRO A 65 -6.40 1.46 -13.47
N PRO A 66 -6.54 2.05 -12.26
CA PRO A 66 -6.29 1.32 -11.03
C PRO A 66 -7.31 0.19 -10.84
N ALA A 67 -6.88 -0.85 -10.14
CA ALA A 67 -7.75 -1.96 -9.82
C ALA A 67 -8.80 -1.54 -8.79
N ARG A 68 -10.06 -1.92 -9.02
CA ARG A 68 -11.14 -1.55 -8.11
C ARG A 68 -11.30 -2.54 -6.97
N VAL A 69 -11.00 -3.81 -7.22
CA VAL A 69 -11.14 -4.88 -6.24
C VAL A 69 -9.77 -5.31 -5.72
N GLY A 70 -8.81 -5.40 -6.61
CA GLY A 70 -7.44 -5.75 -6.21
C GLY A 70 -6.87 -4.67 -5.30
N HIS A 71 -6.26 -5.11 -4.19
CA HIS A 71 -5.67 -4.19 -3.21
C HIS A 71 -4.62 -4.94 -2.43
N PHE A 72 -3.82 -4.20 -1.67
CA PHE A 72 -2.96 -4.81 -0.66
C PHE A 72 -3.30 -4.20 0.70
N GLY A 73 -2.95 -4.91 1.77
CA GLY A 73 -3.23 -4.45 3.12
C GLY A 73 -1.97 -4.15 3.89
N VAL A 74 -2.01 -3.11 4.72
CA VAL A 74 -0.92 -2.79 5.64
C VAL A 74 -1.45 -2.87 7.06
N VAL A 75 -0.64 -3.44 7.94
CA VAL A 75 -1.00 -3.55 9.37
C VAL A 75 -0.40 -2.35 10.09
N VAL A 76 -1.23 -1.72 10.91
CA VAL A 76 -0.80 -0.59 11.74
C VAL A 76 -1.13 -0.91 13.21
N ASP A 77 -0.39 -0.31 14.12
CA ASP A 77 -0.66 -0.48 15.55
C ASP A 77 -1.87 0.35 16.00
N ASP A 78 -2.01 1.55 15.43
CA ASP A 78 -3.02 2.52 15.84
C ASP A 78 -3.85 2.91 14.62
N LEU A 79 -4.98 2.21 14.43
CA LEU A 79 -5.84 2.47 13.27
C LEU A 79 -6.45 3.87 13.34
N ASP A 80 -6.89 4.31 14.52
CA ASP A 80 -7.52 5.63 14.65
C ASP A 80 -6.54 6.73 14.30
N GLY A 81 -5.29 6.62 14.78
CA GLY A 81 -4.26 7.58 14.43
C GLY A 81 -3.92 7.56 12.96
N ALA A 82 -3.87 6.38 12.35
CA ALA A 82 -3.61 6.27 10.91
C ALA A 82 -4.72 6.93 10.10
N VAL A 83 -5.98 6.74 10.50
CA VAL A 83 -7.12 7.37 9.83
C VAL A 83 -7.04 8.89 9.92
N GLU A 84 -6.65 9.43 11.09
CA GLU A 84 -6.49 10.88 11.24
C GLU A 84 -5.40 11.40 10.30
N GLN A 85 -4.27 10.70 10.23
CA GLN A 85 -3.17 11.11 9.35
C GLN A 85 -3.58 11.07 7.88
N LEU A 86 -4.32 10.03 7.48
CA LEU A 86 -4.79 9.91 6.10
C LEU A 86 -5.77 11.03 5.77
N ARG A 87 -6.70 11.34 6.66
CA ARG A 87 -7.65 12.44 6.44
C ARG A 87 -6.94 13.78 6.36
N ALA A 88 -5.95 13.99 7.20
CA ALA A 88 -5.16 15.24 7.18
C ALA A 88 -4.40 15.39 5.86
N ALA A 89 -4.02 14.28 5.24
CA ALA A 89 -3.36 14.29 3.94
C ALA A 89 -4.33 14.37 2.77
N GLY A 90 -5.64 14.43 3.04
CA GLY A 90 -6.65 14.52 2.00
C GLY A 90 -7.08 13.19 1.41
N SER A 91 -6.65 12.08 2.01
CA SER A 91 -7.03 10.74 1.54
C SER A 91 -8.41 10.38 2.07
N GLY A 92 -9.26 9.82 1.21
CA GLY A 92 -10.59 9.39 1.62
C GLY A 92 -10.51 8.08 2.40
N ILE A 93 -11.47 7.91 3.31
CA ILE A 93 -11.58 6.69 4.11
C ILE A 93 -12.90 6.02 3.75
N GLU A 94 -12.84 4.75 3.37
CA GLU A 94 -14.03 3.96 3.04
C GLU A 94 -14.18 2.84 4.06
N PRO A 95 -15.40 2.60 4.56
CA PRO A 95 -15.60 1.53 5.53
C PRO A 95 -15.41 0.16 4.88
N ALA A 96 -15.00 -0.80 5.69
CA ALA A 96 -14.85 -2.18 5.28
C ALA A 96 -15.87 -3.04 6.04
N ARG A 97 -16.22 -4.18 5.45
CA ARG A 97 -17.08 -5.15 6.12
C ARG A 97 -16.40 -5.60 7.42
N THR A 98 -17.19 -5.75 8.47
CA THR A 98 -16.66 -6.20 9.75
C THR A 98 -16.15 -7.63 9.65
N ILE A 99 -14.92 -7.84 10.10
CA ILE A 99 -14.34 -9.18 10.26
C ILE A 99 -13.89 -9.28 11.72
N PRO A 100 -14.34 -10.30 12.44
CA PRO A 100 -13.93 -10.44 13.84
C PRO A 100 -12.41 -10.55 13.98
N GLY A 101 -11.89 -9.97 15.05
CA GLY A 101 -10.47 -10.04 15.37
C GLY A 101 -9.63 -8.94 14.73
N ARG A 102 -10.24 -8.04 13.97
CA ARG A 102 -9.49 -6.95 13.34
C ARG A 102 -10.42 -5.77 13.08
N ARG A 103 -9.83 -4.59 13.07
CA ARG A 103 -10.48 -3.36 12.61
C ARG A 103 -9.80 -2.96 11.32
N ARG A 104 -10.57 -2.46 10.35
CA ARG A 104 -9.99 -2.13 9.05
C ARG A 104 -10.84 -1.11 8.29
N CYS A 105 -10.19 -0.45 7.36
CA CYS A 105 -10.83 0.47 6.43
C CYS A 105 -10.04 0.45 5.13
N TYR A 106 -10.56 1.12 4.12
CA TYR A 106 -9.85 1.29 2.85
C TYR A 106 -9.54 2.75 2.64
N THR A 107 -8.44 2.99 1.95
CA THR A 107 -8.10 4.31 1.45
C THR A 107 -7.59 4.16 0.02
N ARG A 108 -7.30 5.27 -0.65
CA ARG A 108 -6.78 5.24 -2.01
C ARG A 108 -5.59 6.15 -2.13
N ASP A 109 -4.61 5.72 -2.94
CA ASP A 109 -3.50 6.59 -3.28
C ASP A 109 -3.98 7.63 -4.32
N PRO A 110 -3.14 8.62 -4.68
CA PRO A 110 -3.57 9.65 -5.63
C PRO A 110 -3.95 9.13 -7.03
N ALA A 111 -3.48 7.95 -7.41
CA ALA A 111 -3.86 7.34 -8.68
C ALA A 111 -5.11 6.48 -8.57
N GLY A 112 -5.67 6.33 -7.37
CA GLY A 112 -6.88 5.56 -7.14
C GLY A 112 -6.65 4.10 -6.80
N ASN A 113 -5.41 3.67 -6.59
CA ASN A 113 -5.15 2.32 -6.12
C ASN A 113 -5.67 2.15 -4.71
N THR A 114 -6.28 1.01 -4.43
CA THR A 114 -6.91 0.74 -3.13
C THR A 114 -5.93 0.12 -2.17
N ILE A 115 -5.90 0.63 -0.96
CA ILE A 115 -5.07 0.12 0.14
C ILE A 115 -5.98 -0.16 1.32
N GLU A 116 -5.86 -1.34 1.90
CA GLU A 116 -6.53 -1.69 3.14
C GLU A 116 -5.62 -1.35 4.31
N ILE A 117 -6.16 -0.63 5.30
CA ILE A 117 -5.44 -0.30 6.53
C ILE A 117 -6.10 -1.09 7.64
N LEU A 118 -5.33 -1.88 8.38
CA LEU A 118 -5.92 -2.73 9.40
C LEU A 118 -5.06 -2.84 10.65
N SER A 119 -5.72 -3.08 11.78
CA SER A 119 -5.06 -3.43 13.02
C SER A 119 -5.74 -4.67 13.57
N TYR A 120 -4.94 -5.57 14.15
CA TYR A 120 -5.47 -6.77 14.79
C TYR A 120 -5.85 -6.44 16.22
N ASP A 121 -6.97 -7.01 16.67
CA ASP A 121 -7.42 -6.79 18.04
C ASP A 121 -6.56 -7.56 19.00
N GLY A 122 -6.26 -6.88 20.03
CA GLY A 122 -5.66 -7.57 21.12
C GLY A 122 -4.42 -8.32 20.86
N VAL A 123 -4.48 -8.68 20.69
CA VAL A 123 -3.84 -9.32 20.70
C VAL A 123 -3.02 -10.00 20.70
N THR A 124 -2.94 -10.08 20.73
CA THR A 124 -2.49 -10.60 20.60
C THR A 124 -1.88 -11.15 20.57
N ASP A 125 -1.79 -11.34 20.89
CA ASP A 125 -1.25 -11.78 20.90
C ASP A 125 -0.87 -12.46 20.69
N ALA A 126 -0.77 -12.61 20.75
CA ALA A 126 -0.37 -13.25 20.72
C ALA A 126 0.06 -13.75 20.52
#